data_fce567017d73aa0d1e37dbb94809bd45
#
_entry.id   fce567017d73aa0d1e37dbb94809bd45
#
_cell.length_a   1.000
_cell.length_b   1.000
_cell.length_c   1.000
_cell.angle_alpha   90.00
_cell.angle_beta   90.00
_cell.angle_gamma   90.00
#
_symmetry.space_group_name_H-M   'P 1'
#
loop_
_entity.id
_entity.type
_entity.pdbx_description
1 polymer ?
#
loop_
_entity_poly.entity_id
_entity_poly.type
_entity_poly.pdbx_seq_one_letter_code
_entity_poly.pdbx_strand_id
1 'polypeptide(L)'
;MYREFSQNADAAVTRFEQMLKSNQVYFFDAVEFETIIQYYIDMGEINLAKKALDMAINQHPFHSDLLLLQSEVMIFDGEMEEAMLLLDTIEEMEPSNEEIYIQKATIHSKQRNHKAAIAYLFKALDFAEDQCEVWCLLAMEYMVLENYTEAKNYFRRCIEEDRDDFQNLYNLLFCLEYLKAHEEAIEILNNLLEKNPYNEIAWLEVGKQYLQLNKKEEALGAFDFAIISEDTFTGAYIEKAKLLESLGQINTAIEQYECALKLEDPSSYLLVRIAHCHEALGNEQLAVQFFKQGINHDPSYEKAWTGIIDFYLNRGDNEKAHYYCEKALQINENYLAYWKRSALLNKALGRYAEAEIAFQNTIELGNYELAVWMEWIDTLIFLNEWEKASSVGQQAKEFYPEQVELDFRLAGCFQQLGKSIEMEYYLQNIGQEGNTIEEEVLQLFPLLAKQIQSTVRP
;
A
#
# COMPACT_ATOMS: atom_id res chain seq x y z
N MET A 1 3.55 -1.40 -41.95
CA MET A 1 2.91 -2.55 -41.30
C MET A 1 1.84 -2.12 -40.30
N TYR A 2 2.12 -1.39 -39.21
CA TYR A 2 1.09 -0.94 -38.24
C TYR A 2 -0.08 -0.11 -38.82
N ARG A 3 0.13 0.73 -39.84
CA ARG A 3 -0.96 1.51 -40.48
C ARG A 3 -1.85 0.70 -41.43
N GLU A 4 -1.38 -0.37 -42.01
CA GLU A 4 -2.21 -1.24 -42.87
C GLU A 4 -3.05 -2.22 -42.04
N PHE A 5 -2.53 -2.71 -40.91
CA PHE A 5 -3.31 -3.51 -39.93
C PHE A 5 -4.47 -2.71 -39.35
N SER A 6 -4.25 -1.46 -38.95
CA SER A 6 -5.33 -0.63 -38.38
C SER A 6 -6.44 -0.29 -39.37
N GLN A 7 -6.12 -0.09 -40.67
CA GLN A 7 -7.11 0.18 -41.71
C GLN A 7 -7.97 -1.05 -42.06
N ASN A 8 -7.41 -2.25 -42.03
CA ASN A 8 -8.14 -3.49 -42.26
C ASN A 8 -9.01 -3.85 -41.06
N ALA A 9 -8.54 -3.62 -39.83
CA ALA A 9 -9.30 -3.80 -38.60
C ALA A 9 -10.53 -2.90 -38.59
N ASP A 10 -10.37 -1.60 -38.87
CA ASP A 10 -11.48 -0.64 -38.93
C ASP A 10 -12.52 -1.03 -39.98
N ALA A 11 -12.11 -1.60 -41.11
CA ALA A 11 -13.03 -2.05 -42.17
C ALA A 11 -13.85 -3.29 -41.76
N ALA A 12 -13.21 -4.30 -41.11
CA ALA A 12 -13.87 -5.50 -40.63
C ALA A 12 -14.88 -5.18 -39.50
N VAL A 13 -14.47 -4.36 -38.54
CA VAL A 13 -15.35 -3.88 -37.44
C VAL A 13 -16.53 -3.08 -38.00
N THR A 14 -16.31 -2.16 -38.94
CA THR A 14 -17.37 -1.38 -39.58
C THR A 14 -18.38 -2.29 -40.31
N ARG A 15 -17.90 -3.30 -41.05
CA ARG A 15 -18.78 -4.29 -41.68
C ARG A 15 -19.59 -5.10 -40.69
N PHE A 16 -18.97 -5.49 -39.57
CA PHE A 16 -19.62 -6.21 -38.49
C PHE A 16 -20.72 -5.37 -37.83
N GLU A 17 -20.45 -4.10 -37.54
CA GLU A 17 -21.46 -3.18 -37.00
C GLU A 17 -22.65 -2.94 -37.98
N GLN A 18 -22.33 -2.83 -39.29
CA GLN A 18 -23.39 -2.72 -40.31
C GLN A 18 -24.25 -3.97 -40.35
N MET A 19 -23.65 -5.14 -40.25
CA MET A 19 -24.35 -6.41 -40.15
C MET A 19 -25.31 -6.43 -38.95
N LEU A 20 -24.85 -6.02 -37.78
CA LEU A 20 -25.65 -5.96 -36.56
C LEU A 20 -26.84 -4.99 -36.70
N LYS A 21 -26.67 -3.88 -37.42
CA LYS A 21 -27.73 -2.87 -37.67
C LYS A 21 -28.74 -3.30 -38.73
N SER A 22 -28.29 -4.06 -39.74
CA SER A 22 -29.14 -4.46 -40.90
C SER A 22 -29.86 -5.78 -40.71
N ASN A 23 -29.56 -6.54 -39.65
CA ASN A 23 -30.06 -7.89 -39.42
C ASN A 23 -29.78 -8.88 -40.57
N GLN A 24 -28.73 -8.61 -41.38
CA GLN A 24 -28.24 -9.48 -42.44
C GLN A 24 -27.03 -10.23 -41.97
N VAL A 25 -26.90 -11.51 -42.28
CA VAL A 25 -25.71 -12.30 -41.95
C VAL A 25 -24.65 -12.11 -43.01
N TYR A 26 -23.50 -11.54 -42.63
CA TYR A 26 -22.34 -11.44 -43.50
C TYR A 26 -21.36 -12.61 -43.22
N PHE A 27 -20.66 -13.03 -44.23
CA PHE A 27 -19.56 -13.97 -44.04
C PHE A 27 -18.29 -13.17 -43.77
N PHE A 28 -17.53 -13.57 -42.76
CA PHE A 28 -16.19 -13.09 -42.43
C PHE A 28 -15.26 -14.31 -42.46
N ASP A 29 -14.00 -14.12 -42.81
CA ASP A 29 -13.01 -15.16 -42.59
C ASP A 29 -12.59 -15.22 -41.12
N ALA A 30 -11.83 -16.25 -40.72
CA ALA A 30 -11.45 -16.47 -39.35
C ALA A 30 -10.58 -15.29 -38.81
N VAL A 31 -9.62 -14.81 -39.62
CA VAL A 31 -8.74 -13.70 -39.25
C VAL A 31 -9.51 -12.38 -39.09
N GLU A 32 -10.54 -12.14 -39.92
CA GLU A 32 -11.42 -10.99 -39.76
C GLU A 32 -12.16 -11.06 -38.39
N PHE A 33 -12.68 -12.26 -38.01
CA PHE A 33 -13.32 -12.46 -36.71
C PHE A 33 -12.38 -12.28 -35.55
N GLU A 34 -11.17 -12.84 -35.59
CA GLU A 34 -10.14 -12.62 -34.58
C GLU A 34 -9.89 -11.13 -34.36
N THR A 35 -9.71 -10.38 -35.45
CA THR A 35 -9.53 -8.93 -35.39
C THR A 35 -10.70 -8.20 -34.77
N ILE A 36 -11.94 -8.60 -35.11
CA ILE A 36 -13.17 -8.00 -34.56
C ILE A 36 -13.31 -8.31 -33.08
N ILE A 37 -13.05 -9.54 -32.68
CA ILE A 37 -13.16 -10.00 -31.28
C ILE A 37 -12.14 -9.26 -30.42
N GLN A 38 -10.87 -9.24 -30.86
CA GLN A 38 -9.81 -8.55 -30.16
C GLN A 38 -10.08 -7.06 -29.99
N TYR A 39 -10.54 -6.39 -31.06
CA TYR A 39 -10.95 -4.99 -30.99
C TYR A 39 -11.98 -4.73 -29.89
N TYR A 40 -13.02 -5.58 -29.75
CA TYR A 40 -14.04 -5.38 -28.71
C TYR A 40 -13.53 -5.73 -27.31
N ILE A 41 -12.60 -6.68 -27.18
CA ILE A 41 -11.91 -6.97 -25.91
C ILE A 41 -11.10 -5.74 -25.48
N ASP A 42 -10.30 -5.17 -26.35
CA ASP A 42 -9.43 -3.99 -26.08
C ASP A 42 -10.26 -2.75 -25.70
N MET A 43 -11.46 -2.62 -26.29
CA MET A 43 -12.40 -1.53 -25.97
C MET A 43 -13.23 -1.80 -24.70
N GLY A 44 -13.10 -2.97 -24.07
CA GLY A 44 -13.88 -3.37 -22.89
C GLY A 44 -15.34 -3.74 -23.19
N GLU A 45 -15.71 -3.87 -24.47
CA GLU A 45 -17.06 -4.19 -24.93
C GLU A 45 -17.27 -5.71 -24.99
N ILE A 46 -17.12 -6.40 -23.87
CA ILE A 46 -17.12 -7.87 -23.76
C ILE A 46 -18.37 -8.52 -24.36
N ASN A 47 -19.54 -7.89 -24.22
CA ASN A 47 -20.78 -8.42 -24.80
C ASN A 47 -20.76 -8.45 -26.33
N LEU A 48 -20.10 -7.48 -26.97
CA LEU A 48 -19.94 -7.47 -28.42
C LEU A 48 -18.88 -8.48 -28.87
N ALA A 49 -17.79 -8.61 -28.10
CA ALA A 49 -16.78 -9.64 -28.35
C ALA A 49 -17.39 -11.05 -28.31
N LYS A 50 -18.19 -11.38 -27.29
CA LYS A 50 -18.92 -12.67 -27.20
C LYS A 50 -19.84 -12.90 -28.36
N LYS A 51 -20.59 -11.89 -28.77
CA LYS A 51 -21.50 -12.00 -29.92
C LYS A 51 -20.76 -12.22 -31.24
N ALA A 52 -19.61 -11.56 -31.43
CA ALA A 52 -18.73 -11.79 -32.57
C ALA A 52 -18.16 -13.21 -32.54
N LEU A 53 -17.74 -13.68 -31.38
CA LEU A 53 -17.21 -15.01 -31.16
C LEU A 53 -18.25 -16.11 -31.46
N ASP A 54 -19.49 -15.98 -30.98
CA ASP A 54 -20.58 -16.91 -31.27
C ASP A 54 -20.84 -17.02 -32.79
N MET A 55 -20.77 -15.90 -33.49
CA MET A 55 -20.92 -15.88 -34.94
C MET A 55 -19.73 -16.50 -35.66
N ALA A 56 -18.51 -16.25 -35.14
CA ALA A 56 -17.27 -16.82 -35.66
C ALA A 56 -17.28 -18.35 -35.56
N ILE A 57 -17.60 -18.90 -34.40
CA ILE A 57 -17.68 -20.36 -34.17
C ILE A 57 -18.77 -20.99 -35.05
N ASN A 58 -19.91 -20.32 -35.27
CA ASN A 58 -20.94 -20.82 -36.18
C ASN A 58 -20.48 -20.89 -37.65
N GLN A 59 -19.60 -19.98 -38.07
CA GLN A 59 -19.05 -19.97 -39.45
C GLN A 59 -17.81 -20.84 -39.58
N HIS A 60 -17.00 -20.96 -38.54
CA HIS A 60 -15.71 -21.66 -38.51
C HIS A 60 -15.57 -22.58 -37.29
N PRO A 61 -16.38 -23.67 -37.17
CA PRO A 61 -16.53 -24.45 -35.94
C PRO A 61 -15.27 -25.26 -35.54
N PHE A 62 -14.30 -25.37 -36.40
CA PHE A 62 -13.06 -26.16 -36.16
C PHE A 62 -11.79 -25.32 -36.30
N HIS A 63 -11.91 -23.99 -36.25
CA HIS A 63 -10.73 -23.12 -36.29
C HIS A 63 -10.14 -22.98 -34.90
N SER A 64 -8.91 -23.46 -34.71
CA SER A 64 -8.24 -23.55 -33.39
C SER A 64 -8.14 -22.20 -32.69
N ASP A 65 -7.72 -21.13 -33.41
CA ASP A 65 -7.53 -19.82 -32.80
C ASP A 65 -8.86 -19.21 -32.30
N LEU A 66 -9.97 -19.43 -33.02
CA LEU A 66 -11.30 -19.00 -32.57
C LEU A 66 -11.79 -19.82 -31.36
N LEU A 67 -11.46 -21.11 -31.29
CA LEU A 67 -11.75 -21.94 -30.14
C LEU A 67 -10.89 -21.56 -28.91
N LEU A 68 -9.63 -21.14 -29.12
CA LEU A 68 -8.78 -20.58 -28.08
C LEU A 68 -9.34 -19.26 -27.53
N LEU A 69 -9.78 -18.34 -28.39
CA LEU A 69 -10.49 -17.15 -27.98
C LEU A 69 -11.79 -17.47 -27.20
N GLN A 70 -12.49 -18.53 -27.59
CA GLN A 70 -13.67 -18.99 -26.86
C GLN A 70 -13.29 -19.45 -25.43
N SER A 71 -12.22 -20.23 -25.31
CA SER A 71 -11.76 -20.69 -23.98
C SER A 71 -11.29 -19.52 -23.12
N GLU A 72 -10.64 -18.51 -23.69
CA GLU A 72 -10.23 -17.29 -22.98
C GLU A 72 -11.43 -16.53 -22.40
N VAL A 73 -12.48 -16.35 -23.23
CA VAL A 73 -13.73 -15.72 -22.76
C VAL A 73 -14.41 -16.55 -21.67
N MET A 74 -14.44 -17.88 -21.79
CA MET A 74 -14.95 -18.77 -20.73
C MET A 74 -14.16 -18.63 -19.42
N ILE A 75 -12.84 -18.55 -19.53
CA ILE A 75 -11.94 -18.33 -18.36
C ILE A 75 -12.22 -16.96 -17.70
N PHE A 76 -12.50 -15.93 -18.50
CA PHE A 76 -12.88 -14.62 -18.01
C PHE A 76 -14.21 -14.66 -17.27
N ASP A 77 -15.20 -15.38 -17.79
CA ASP A 77 -16.53 -15.53 -17.19
C ASP A 77 -16.54 -16.46 -15.95
N GLY A 78 -15.47 -17.17 -15.71
CA GLY A 78 -15.35 -18.11 -14.59
C GLY A 78 -15.84 -19.52 -14.91
N GLU A 79 -16.10 -19.85 -16.17
CA GLU A 79 -16.53 -21.16 -16.65
C GLU A 79 -15.31 -22.08 -16.85
N MET A 80 -14.58 -22.34 -15.73
CA MET A 80 -13.26 -22.99 -15.77
C MET A 80 -13.31 -24.46 -16.21
N GLU A 81 -14.39 -25.17 -15.87
CA GLU A 81 -14.54 -26.60 -16.20
C GLU A 81 -14.82 -26.77 -17.71
N GLU A 82 -15.69 -25.93 -18.27
CA GLU A 82 -16.05 -25.94 -19.68
C GLU A 82 -14.85 -25.50 -20.54
N ALA A 83 -14.13 -24.47 -20.11
CA ALA A 83 -12.90 -24.00 -20.76
C ALA A 83 -11.83 -25.12 -20.80
N MET A 84 -11.66 -25.86 -19.70
CA MET A 84 -10.69 -26.97 -19.66
C MET A 84 -11.07 -28.09 -20.63
N LEU A 85 -12.34 -28.47 -20.73
CA LEU A 85 -12.82 -29.48 -21.68
C LEU A 85 -12.62 -29.03 -23.13
N LEU A 86 -12.84 -27.75 -23.43
CA LEU A 86 -12.60 -27.20 -24.73
C LEU A 86 -11.10 -27.24 -25.07
N LEU A 87 -10.24 -26.81 -24.13
CA LEU A 87 -8.77 -26.86 -24.29
C LEU A 87 -8.24 -28.29 -24.48
N ASP A 88 -8.84 -29.29 -23.80
CA ASP A 88 -8.48 -30.70 -24.01
C ASP A 88 -8.82 -31.15 -25.45
N THR A 89 -9.93 -30.67 -25.99
CA THR A 89 -10.34 -30.94 -27.40
C THR A 89 -9.37 -30.29 -28.40
N ILE A 90 -8.94 -29.06 -28.11
CA ILE A 90 -8.00 -28.34 -28.97
C ILE A 90 -6.61 -29.00 -28.89
N GLU A 91 -6.18 -29.47 -27.71
CA GLU A 91 -4.90 -30.19 -27.54
C GLU A 91 -4.83 -31.48 -28.39
N GLU A 92 -5.97 -32.18 -28.55
CA GLU A 92 -6.05 -33.35 -29.44
C GLU A 92 -5.86 -32.98 -30.93
N MET A 93 -6.24 -31.78 -31.32
CA MET A 93 -6.14 -31.28 -32.68
C MET A 93 -4.74 -30.71 -32.98
N GLU A 94 -4.21 -29.92 -32.03
CA GLU A 94 -2.95 -29.17 -32.16
C GLU A 94 -2.08 -29.29 -30.89
N PRO A 95 -1.45 -30.44 -30.62
CA PRO A 95 -0.75 -30.71 -29.37
C PRO A 95 0.52 -29.86 -29.14
N SER A 96 0.99 -29.16 -30.17
CA SER A 96 2.18 -28.28 -30.08
C SER A 96 1.87 -26.80 -30.07
N ASN A 97 0.61 -26.42 -29.85
CA ASN A 97 0.21 -25.04 -29.68
C ASN A 97 0.42 -24.62 -28.22
N GLU A 98 1.35 -23.70 -27.97
CA GLU A 98 1.71 -23.23 -26.62
C GLU A 98 0.57 -22.56 -25.88
N GLU A 99 -0.31 -21.85 -26.62
CA GLU A 99 -1.41 -21.10 -26.03
C GLU A 99 -2.37 -21.98 -25.23
N ILE A 100 -2.57 -23.24 -25.66
CA ILE A 100 -3.39 -24.23 -24.94
C ILE A 100 -2.86 -24.42 -23.52
N TYR A 101 -1.55 -24.58 -23.38
CA TYR A 101 -0.91 -24.82 -22.10
C TYR A 101 -0.86 -23.57 -21.24
N ILE A 102 -0.71 -22.38 -21.84
CA ILE A 102 -0.81 -21.10 -21.15
C ILE A 102 -2.19 -20.92 -20.54
N GLN A 103 -3.25 -21.18 -21.33
CA GLN A 103 -4.63 -21.04 -20.82
C GLN A 103 -4.95 -22.09 -19.75
N LYS A 104 -4.50 -23.35 -19.89
CA LYS A 104 -4.62 -24.36 -18.84
C LYS A 104 -3.90 -23.95 -17.56
N ALA A 105 -2.72 -23.35 -17.69
CA ALA A 105 -1.99 -22.79 -16.55
C ALA A 105 -2.78 -21.65 -15.88
N THR A 106 -3.35 -20.75 -16.67
CA THR A 106 -4.19 -19.65 -16.18
C THR A 106 -5.40 -20.14 -15.40
N ILE A 107 -6.08 -21.20 -15.86
CA ILE A 107 -7.18 -21.84 -15.11
C ILE A 107 -6.68 -22.35 -13.76
N HIS A 108 -5.57 -23.07 -13.72
CA HIS A 108 -5.01 -23.58 -12.48
C HIS A 108 -4.53 -22.47 -11.55
N SER A 109 -3.96 -21.41 -12.07
CA SER A 109 -3.56 -20.21 -11.29
C SER A 109 -4.78 -19.56 -10.60
N LYS A 110 -5.86 -19.31 -11.36
CA LYS A 110 -7.12 -18.76 -10.82
C LYS A 110 -7.76 -19.69 -9.74
N GLN A 111 -7.56 -21.01 -9.87
CA GLN A 111 -7.98 -22.01 -8.87
C GLN A 111 -6.99 -22.11 -7.69
N ARG A 112 -5.97 -21.25 -7.62
CA ARG A 112 -4.88 -21.28 -6.61
C ARG A 112 -4.04 -22.56 -6.61
N ASN A 113 -4.05 -23.31 -7.71
CA ASN A 113 -3.22 -24.49 -7.88
C ASN A 113 -1.92 -24.15 -8.64
N HIS A 114 -1.12 -23.27 -8.07
CA HIS A 114 0.08 -22.70 -8.68
C HIS A 114 1.10 -23.75 -9.12
N LYS A 115 1.19 -24.90 -8.43
CA LYS A 115 2.09 -26.00 -8.84
C LYS A 115 1.65 -26.66 -10.15
N ALA A 116 0.35 -26.82 -10.36
CA ALA A 116 -0.16 -27.34 -11.63
C ALA A 116 -0.01 -26.28 -12.74
N ALA A 117 -0.25 -25.00 -12.45
CA ALA A 117 0.00 -23.91 -13.38
C ALA A 117 1.45 -23.91 -13.88
N ILE A 118 2.43 -24.00 -13.00
CA ILE A 118 3.86 -24.12 -13.35
C ILE A 118 4.12 -25.35 -14.22
N ALA A 119 3.50 -26.48 -13.94
CA ALA A 119 3.71 -27.70 -14.76
C ALA A 119 3.18 -27.53 -16.19
N TYR A 120 2.06 -26.81 -16.37
CA TYR A 120 1.55 -26.49 -17.71
C TYR A 120 2.39 -25.42 -18.42
N LEU A 121 2.88 -24.40 -17.69
CA LEU A 121 3.80 -23.41 -18.26
C LEU A 121 5.13 -24.05 -18.74
N PHE A 122 5.63 -25.06 -18.06
CA PHE A 122 6.79 -25.82 -18.59
C PHE A 122 6.46 -26.57 -19.88
N LYS A 123 5.25 -27.08 -20.04
CA LYS A 123 4.83 -27.66 -21.32
C LYS A 123 4.70 -26.58 -22.42
N ALA A 124 4.16 -25.41 -22.10
CA ALA A 124 4.09 -24.29 -23.01
C ALA A 124 5.51 -23.90 -23.50
N LEU A 125 6.48 -23.87 -22.58
CA LEU A 125 7.87 -23.52 -22.90
C LEU A 125 8.54 -24.47 -23.89
N ASP A 126 8.11 -25.74 -23.94
CA ASP A 126 8.63 -26.73 -24.88
C ASP A 126 8.20 -26.40 -26.34
N PHE A 127 7.14 -25.60 -26.54
CA PHE A 127 6.57 -25.31 -27.86
C PHE A 127 6.66 -23.80 -28.21
N ALA A 128 6.86 -22.93 -27.22
CA ALA A 128 6.87 -21.50 -27.44
C ALA A 128 7.98 -21.03 -28.37
N GLU A 129 7.60 -20.29 -29.40
CA GLU A 129 8.55 -19.60 -30.32
C GLU A 129 9.18 -18.40 -29.61
N ASP A 130 8.37 -17.61 -28.91
CA ASP A 130 8.80 -16.54 -27.99
C ASP A 130 8.62 -17.02 -26.56
N GLN A 131 9.75 -17.26 -25.89
CA GLN A 131 9.75 -17.78 -24.53
C GLN A 131 9.52 -16.71 -23.47
N CYS A 132 9.57 -15.42 -23.83
CA CYS A 132 9.57 -14.32 -22.86
C CYS A 132 8.27 -14.26 -22.08
N GLU A 133 7.14 -14.42 -22.75
CA GLU A 133 5.82 -14.45 -22.12
C GLU A 133 5.71 -15.60 -21.11
N VAL A 134 6.11 -16.80 -21.51
CA VAL A 134 6.06 -17.99 -20.63
C VAL A 134 6.99 -17.84 -19.43
N TRP A 135 8.19 -17.27 -19.61
CA TRP A 135 9.09 -16.97 -18.49
C TRP A 135 8.47 -15.98 -17.52
N CYS A 136 7.81 -14.92 -18.02
CA CYS A 136 7.11 -13.94 -17.19
C CYS A 136 6.02 -14.63 -16.36
N LEU A 137 5.18 -15.48 -16.97
CA LEU A 137 4.14 -16.22 -16.28
C LEU A 137 4.72 -17.19 -15.24
N LEU A 138 5.79 -17.93 -15.56
CA LEU A 138 6.49 -18.79 -14.60
C LEU A 138 7.02 -17.99 -13.41
N ALA A 139 7.63 -16.82 -13.67
CA ALA A 139 8.14 -15.95 -12.61
C ALA A 139 7.03 -15.45 -11.70
N MET A 140 5.89 -15.06 -12.26
CA MET A 140 4.72 -14.63 -11.49
C MET A 140 4.18 -15.76 -10.61
N GLU A 141 4.05 -16.98 -11.13
CA GLU A 141 3.62 -18.14 -10.35
C GLU A 141 4.59 -18.47 -9.20
N TYR A 142 5.90 -18.38 -9.45
CA TYR A 142 6.90 -18.56 -8.39
C TYR A 142 6.87 -17.44 -7.35
N MET A 143 6.56 -16.19 -7.74
CA MET A 143 6.36 -15.10 -6.76
C MET A 143 5.18 -15.37 -5.84
N VAL A 144 4.06 -15.85 -6.37
CA VAL A 144 2.89 -16.21 -5.56
C VAL A 144 3.20 -17.32 -4.57
N LEU A 145 4.09 -18.25 -4.94
CA LEU A 145 4.59 -19.30 -4.05
C LEU A 145 5.73 -18.84 -3.12
N GLU A 146 6.04 -17.54 -3.10
CA GLU A 146 7.15 -16.93 -2.33
C GLU A 146 8.53 -17.53 -2.66
N ASN A 147 8.65 -18.20 -3.81
CA ASN A 147 9.93 -18.74 -4.31
C ASN A 147 10.64 -17.66 -5.16
N TYR A 148 11.08 -16.61 -4.49
CA TYR A 148 11.74 -15.47 -5.15
C TYR A 148 13.04 -15.81 -5.85
N THR A 149 13.67 -16.94 -5.50
CA THR A 149 14.90 -17.40 -6.16
C THR A 149 14.62 -17.85 -7.59
N GLU A 150 13.58 -18.65 -7.82
CA GLU A 150 13.20 -19.09 -9.14
C GLU A 150 12.55 -17.94 -9.94
N ALA A 151 11.66 -17.15 -9.29
CA ALA A 151 11.06 -15.97 -9.92
C ALA A 151 12.12 -15.02 -10.48
N LYS A 152 13.14 -14.70 -9.69
CA LYS A 152 14.31 -13.89 -10.10
C LYS A 152 14.98 -14.44 -11.36
N ASN A 153 15.19 -15.76 -11.43
CA ASN A 153 15.88 -16.38 -12.56
C ASN A 153 15.11 -16.21 -13.87
N TYR A 154 13.79 -16.30 -13.82
CA TYR A 154 12.95 -16.15 -15.01
C TYR A 154 12.78 -14.67 -15.41
N PHE A 155 12.54 -13.75 -14.47
CA PHE A 155 12.53 -12.32 -14.79
C PHE A 155 13.85 -11.83 -15.37
N ARG A 156 14.98 -12.36 -14.88
CA ARG A 156 16.30 -12.03 -15.49
C ARG A 156 16.34 -12.41 -16.95
N ARG A 157 15.85 -13.58 -17.33
CA ARG A 157 15.79 -14.00 -18.76
C ARG A 157 14.95 -13.05 -19.59
N CYS A 158 13.78 -12.61 -19.06
CA CYS A 158 12.97 -11.62 -19.76
C CYS A 158 13.74 -10.32 -20.02
N ILE A 159 14.48 -9.81 -19.02
CA ILE A 159 15.28 -8.58 -19.16
C ILE A 159 16.52 -8.78 -20.06
N GLU A 160 17.06 -9.98 -20.18
CA GLU A 160 18.16 -10.28 -21.11
C GLU A 160 17.69 -10.22 -22.56
N GLU A 161 16.44 -10.61 -22.86
CA GLU A 161 15.81 -10.53 -24.19
C GLU A 161 15.29 -9.12 -24.48
N ASP A 162 14.42 -8.56 -23.61
CA ASP A 162 13.90 -7.20 -23.74
C ASP A 162 14.30 -6.35 -22.53
N ARG A 163 15.21 -5.41 -22.75
CA ARG A 163 15.77 -4.54 -21.71
C ARG A 163 14.95 -3.31 -21.43
N ASP A 164 14.03 -2.99 -22.30
CA ASP A 164 13.10 -1.88 -22.13
C ASP A 164 11.80 -2.33 -21.45
N ASP A 165 11.73 -3.61 -21.05
CA ASP A 165 10.64 -4.14 -20.23
C ASP A 165 10.81 -3.73 -18.75
N PHE A 166 10.37 -2.50 -18.45
CA PHE A 166 10.43 -1.96 -17.09
C PHE A 166 9.56 -2.74 -16.10
N GLN A 167 8.48 -3.39 -16.56
CA GLN A 167 7.62 -4.17 -15.67
C GLN A 167 8.38 -5.39 -15.11
N ASN A 168 9.02 -6.15 -15.96
CA ASN A 168 9.83 -7.30 -15.55
C ASN A 168 11.10 -6.86 -14.80
N LEU A 169 11.67 -5.69 -15.10
CA LEU A 169 12.76 -5.11 -14.32
C LEU A 169 12.31 -4.82 -12.87
N TYR A 170 11.16 -4.18 -12.66
CA TYR A 170 10.65 -3.92 -11.31
C TYR A 170 10.33 -5.20 -10.55
N ASN A 171 9.76 -6.21 -11.22
CA ASN A 171 9.49 -7.51 -10.63
C ASN A 171 10.80 -8.23 -10.22
N LEU A 172 11.83 -8.14 -11.06
CA LEU A 172 13.17 -8.66 -10.76
C LEU A 172 13.78 -7.98 -9.54
N LEU A 173 13.75 -6.64 -9.51
CA LEU A 173 14.26 -5.85 -8.38
C LEU A 173 13.50 -6.15 -7.09
N PHE A 174 12.18 -6.33 -7.16
CA PHE A 174 11.37 -6.76 -6.01
C PHE A 174 11.85 -8.11 -5.46
N CYS A 175 12.09 -9.12 -6.33
CA CYS A 175 12.61 -10.40 -5.91
C CYS A 175 13.99 -10.28 -5.25
N LEU A 176 14.87 -9.45 -5.83
CA LEU A 176 16.22 -9.22 -5.31
C LEU A 176 16.19 -8.49 -3.96
N GLU A 177 15.29 -7.53 -3.78
CA GLU A 177 15.09 -6.83 -2.51
C GLU A 177 14.63 -7.79 -1.41
N TYR A 178 13.65 -8.67 -1.71
CA TYR A 178 13.17 -9.66 -0.78
C TYR A 178 14.27 -10.65 -0.36
N LEU A 179 15.13 -11.03 -1.32
CA LEU A 179 16.31 -11.89 -1.10
C LEU A 179 17.48 -11.12 -0.46
N LYS A 180 17.37 -9.79 -0.26
CA LYS A 180 18.45 -8.89 0.19
C LYS A 180 19.71 -8.95 -0.69
N ALA A 181 19.54 -9.25 -1.96
CA ALA A 181 20.61 -9.41 -2.95
C ALA A 181 20.94 -8.08 -3.65
N HIS A 182 21.21 -7.02 -2.86
CA HIS A 182 21.38 -5.65 -3.34
C HIS A 182 22.59 -5.48 -4.28
N GLU A 183 23.70 -6.20 -4.02
CA GLU A 183 24.88 -6.19 -4.89
C GLU A 183 24.56 -6.77 -6.27
N GLU A 184 23.77 -7.86 -6.32
CA GLU A 184 23.32 -8.49 -7.57
C GLU A 184 22.38 -7.55 -8.35
N ALA A 185 21.49 -6.84 -7.65
CA ALA A 185 20.64 -5.82 -8.26
C ALA A 185 21.47 -4.70 -8.91
N ILE A 186 22.50 -4.21 -8.23
CA ILE A 186 23.42 -3.18 -8.76
C ILE A 186 24.17 -3.71 -9.99
N GLU A 187 24.62 -4.96 -9.97
CA GLU A 187 25.29 -5.57 -11.13
C GLU A 187 24.39 -5.62 -12.36
N ILE A 188 23.13 -6.07 -12.19
CA ILE A 188 22.15 -6.13 -13.28
C ILE A 188 21.85 -4.72 -13.81
N LEU A 189 21.62 -3.76 -12.94
CA LEU A 189 21.35 -2.37 -13.34
C LEU A 189 22.55 -1.74 -14.05
N ASN A 190 23.78 -2.00 -13.59
CA ASN A 190 24.99 -1.53 -14.28
C ASN A 190 25.12 -2.14 -15.68
N ASN A 191 24.78 -3.41 -15.88
CA ASN A 191 24.77 -4.03 -17.21
C ASN A 191 23.73 -3.38 -18.15
N LEU A 192 22.62 -2.88 -17.63
CA LEU A 192 21.68 -2.06 -18.40
C LEU A 192 22.29 -0.70 -18.74
N LEU A 193 22.93 -0.06 -17.76
CA LEU A 193 23.56 1.25 -17.92
C LEU A 193 24.79 1.25 -18.84
N GLU A 194 25.52 0.14 -18.95
CA GLU A 194 26.62 0.00 -19.96
C GLU A 194 26.10 0.15 -21.38
N LYS A 195 24.84 -0.20 -21.65
CA LYS A 195 24.23 -0.11 -22.99
C LYS A 195 23.42 1.18 -23.17
N ASN A 196 22.71 1.60 -22.15
CA ASN A 196 21.99 2.88 -22.12
C ASN A 196 22.43 3.70 -20.89
N PRO A 197 23.53 4.46 -20.98
CA PRO A 197 24.03 5.28 -19.87
C PRO A 197 23.08 6.41 -19.42
N TYR A 198 22.08 6.73 -20.23
CA TYR A 198 21.09 7.77 -19.95
C TYR A 198 19.72 7.20 -19.51
N ASN A 199 19.70 5.97 -18.98
CA ASN A 199 18.49 5.40 -18.40
C ASN A 199 18.32 5.94 -16.97
N GLU A 200 17.45 6.94 -16.82
CA GLU A 200 17.16 7.62 -15.54
C GLU A 200 16.55 6.69 -14.49
N ILE A 201 15.73 5.73 -14.94
CA ILE A 201 15.10 4.72 -14.05
C ILE A 201 16.17 3.79 -13.48
N ALA A 202 17.07 3.30 -14.32
CA ALA A 202 18.14 2.42 -13.85
C ALA A 202 19.06 3.14 -12.86
N TRP A 203 19.44 4.40 -13.10
CA TRP A 203 20.21 5.20 -12.15
C TRP A 203 19.47 5.43 -10.82
N LEU A 204 18.17 5.71 -10.87
CA LEU A 204 17.36 5.86 -9.66
C LEU A 204 17.38 4.57 -8.82
N GLU A 205 17.18 3.42 -9.46
CA GLU A 205 17.15 2.12 -8.78
C GLU A 205 18.55 1.75 -8.24
N VAL A 206 19.65 2.03 -8.96
CA VAL A 206 21.02 1.89 -8.43
C VAL A 206 21.18 2.70 -7.15
N GLY A 207 20.74 3.95 -7.13
CA GLY A 207 20.77 4.81 -5.95
C GLY A 207 20.00 4.21 -4.77
N LYS A 208 18.81 3.68 -5.00
CA LYS A 208 18.01 3.01 -3.97
C LYS A 208 18.74 1.76 -3.42
N GLN A 209 19.35 0.94 -4.29
CA GLN A 209 20.11 -0.23 -3.84
C GLN A 209 21.35 0.17 -3.02
N TYR A 210 22.05 1.24 -3.38
CA TYR A 210 23.15 1.77 -2.56
C TYR A 210 22.68 2.25 -1.18
N LEU A 211 21.46 2.80 -1.06
CA LEU A 211 20.88 3.14 0.25
C LEU A 211 20.66 1.91 1.12
N GLN A 212 20.20 0.81 0.58
CA GLN A 212 20.02 -0.45 1.32
C GLN A 212 21.35 -1.00 1.84
N LEU A 213 22.45 -0.76 1.11
CA LEU A 213 23.81 -1.10 1.52
C LEU A 213 24.46 -0.04 2.43
N ASN A 214 23.72 1.02 2.82
CA ASN A 214 24.20 2.17 3.58
C ASN A 214 25.37 2.93 2.90
N LYS A 215 25.48 2.85 1.57
CA LYS A 215 26.46 3.55 0.73
C LYS A 215 25.87 4.88 0.27
N LYS A 216 25.82 5.86 1.19
CA LYS A 216 25.08 7.11 1.00
C LYS A 216 25.70 8.03 -0.05
N GLU A 217 27.02 8.06 -0.18
CA GLU A 217 27.74 8.89 -1.16
C GLU A 217 27.53 8.37 -2.59
N GLU A 218 27.61 7.04 -2.76
CA GLU A 218 27.36 6.38 -4.04
C GLU A 218 25.88 6.54 -4.45
N ALA A 219 24.97 6.49 -3.48
CA ALA A 219 23.53 6.75 -3.74
C ALA A 219 23.28 8.17 -4.24
N LEU A 220 23.91 9.19 -3.63
CA LEU A 220 23.83 10.59 -4.10
C LEU A 220 24.33 10.71 -5.53
N GLY A 221 25.50 10.10 -5.85
CA GLY A 221 26.06 10.09 -7.19
C GLY A 221 25.11 9.46 -8.22
N ALA A 222 24.46 8.33 -7.87
CA ALA A 222 23.50 7.68 -8.74
C ALA A 222 22.25 8.55 -9.00
N PHE A 223 21.72 9.22 -7.96
CA PHE A 223 20.61 10.16 -8.12
C PHE A 223 21.00 11.38 -8.97
N ASP A 224 22.26 11.86 -8.85
CA ASP A 224 22.76 12.92 -9.72
C ASP A 224 22.80 12.48 -11.19
N PHE A 225 23.25 11.25 -11.46
CA PHE A 225 23.21 10.70 -12.82
C PHE A 225 21.80 10.52 -13.34
N ALA A 226 20.83 10.10 -12.52
CA ALA A 226 19.43 10.04 -12.90
C ALA A 226 18.89 11.43 -13.34
N ILE A 227 19.20 12.48 -12.58
CA ILE A 227 18.83 13.86 -12.92
C ILE A 227 19.55 14.36 -14.18
N ILE A 228 20.81 14.00 -14.39
CA ILE A 228 21.55 14.37 -15.61
C ILE A 228 21.00 13.64 -16.84
N SER A 229 20.52 12.41 -16.66
CA SER A 229 19.93 11.61 -17.74
C SER A 229 18.59 12.18 -18.21
N GLU A 230 17.75 12.61 -17.26
CA GLU A 230 16.46 13.27 -17.53
C GLU A 230 16.20 14.31 -16.44
N ASP A 231 16.34 15.59 -16.81
CA ASP A 231 16.26 16.71 -15.87
C ASP A 231 14.83 17.02 -15.41
N THR A 232 13.83 16.40 -16.03
CA THR A 232 12.41 16.45 -15.62
C THR A 232 11.99 15.26 -14.77
N PHE A 233 12.90 14.32 -14.46
CA PHE A 233 12.58 13.11 -13.71
C PHE A 233 12.45 13.41 -12.20
N THR A 234 11.26 13.80 -11.76
CA THR A 234 10.94 14.22 -10.39
C THR A 234 11.29 13.17 -9.33
N GLY A 235 11.18 11.89 -9.65
CA GLY A 235 11.53 10.79 -8.75
C GLY A 235 12.96 10.88 -8.21
N ALA A 236 13.92 11.25 -9.05
CA ALA A 236 15.32 11.37 -8.67
C ALA A 236 15.57 12.55 -7.72
N TYR A 237 14.94 13.70 -7.95
CA TYR A 237 15.02 14.86 -7.05
C TYR A 237 14.44 14.52 -5.67
N ILE A 238 13.32 13.79 -5.63
CA ILE A 238 12.65 13.41 -4.38
C ILE A 238 13.54 12.47 -3.56
N GLU A 239 14.09 11.41 -4.17
CA GLU A 239 14.94 10.46 -3.46
C GLU A 239 16.25 11.09 -3.00
N LYS A 240 16.86 11.95 -3.84
CA LYS A 240 18.03 12.74 -3.46
C LYS A 240 17.72 13.68 -2.28
N ALA A 241 16.57 14.37 -2.31
CA ALA A 241 16.16 15.26 -1.21
C ALA A 241 15.95 14.50 0.11
N LYS A 242 15.30 13.34 0.08
CA LYS A 242 15.14 12.47 1.26
C LYS A 242 16.49 12.06 1.84
N LEU A 243 17.44 11.69 0.98
CA LEU A 243 18.78 11.32 1.42
C LEU A 243 19.52 12.49 2.05
N LEU A 244 19.49 13.66 1.41
CA LEU A 244 20.10 14.91 1.93
C LEU A 244 19.49 15.31 3.28
N GLU A 245 18.19 15.17 3.44
CA GLU A 245 17.48 15.39 4.71
C GLU A 245 17.99 14.43 5.80
N SER A 246 18.16 13.15 5.48
CA SER A 246 18.72 12.14 6.42
C SER A 246 20.18 12.41 6.80
N LEU A 247 20.91 13.14 5.95
CA LEU A 247 22.29 13.57 6.20
C LEU A 247 22.37 14.92 6.95
N GLY A 248 21.22 15.53 7.28
CA GLY A 248 21.16 16.85 7.91
C GLY A 248 21.46 18.02 6.98
N GLN A 249 21.58 17.78 5.68
CA GLN A 249 21.80 18.81 4.66
C GLN A 249 20.46 19.44 4.22
N ILE A 250 19.75 20.03 5.21
CA ILE A 250 18.36 20.44 5.06
C ILE A 250 18.14 21.50 3.98
N ASN A 251 19.05 22.49 3.85
CA ASN A 251 18.90 23.53 2.82
C ASN A 251 18.99 22.96 1.40
N THR A 252 19.97 22.08 1.16
CA THR A 252 20.09 21.39 -0.13
C THR A 252 18.91 20.44 -0.41
N ALA A 253 18.36 19.81 0.63
CA ALA A 253 17.15 19.01 0.50
C ALA A 253 15.94 19.86 0.04
N ILE A 254 15.76 21.06 0.62
CA ILE A 254 14.71 22.00 0.20
C ILE A 254 14.88 22.36 -1.28
N GLU A 255 16.10 22.69 -1.72
CA GLU A 255 16.37 23.02 -3.13
C GLU A 255 15.94 21.87 -4.07
N GLN A 256 16.22 20.61 -3.71
CA GLN A 256 15.81 19.47 -4.53
C GLN A 256 14.28 19.27 -4.52
N TYR A 257 13.61 19.40 -3.36
CA TYR A 257 12.15 19.35 -3.28
C TYR A 257 11.49 20.49 -4.06
N GLU A 258 12.05 21.69 -4.05
CA GLU A 258 11.56 22.83 -4.85
C GLU A 258 11.77 22.60 -6.35
N CYS A 259 12.85 21.92 -6.77
CA CYS A 259 13.02 21.51 -8.16
C CYS A 259 11.91 20.54 -8.57
N ALA A 260 11.67 19.48 -7.78
CA ALA A 260 10.59 18.55 -8.03
C ALA A 260 9.20 19.24 -8.08
N LEU A 261 8.96 20.21 -7.18
CA LEU A 261 7.71 20.95 -7.11
C LEU A 261 7.46 21.85 -8.33
N LYS A 262 8.52 22.28 -9.03
CA LYS A 262 8.41 23.11 -10.26
C LYS A 262 8.18 22.27 -11.50
N LEU A 263 8.55 21.00 -11.50
CA LEU A 263 8.47 20.08 -12.64
C LEU A 263 7.10 19.44 -12.78
N GLU A 264 6.40 19.24 -11.68
CA GLU A 264 5.05 18.67 -11.64
C GLU A 264 4.06 19.65 -11.03
N ASP A 265 2.75 19.36 -11.18
CA ASP A 265 1.71 20.06 -10.44
C ASP A 265 2.00 19.97 -8.93
N PRO A 266 1.77 21.04 -8.15
CA PRO A 266 2.10 21.08 -6.75
C PRO A 266 1.56 19.85 -6.02
N SER A 267 2.44 19.05 -5.44
CA SER A 267 2.07 17.89 -4.64
C SER A 267 2.00 18.27 -3.16
N SER A 268 0.87 17.97 -2.50
CA SER A 268 0.73 18.17 -1.04
C SER A 268 1.82 17.43 -0.27
N TYR A 269 2.28 16.28 -0.79
CA TYR A 269 3.41 15.56 -0.22
C TYR A 269 4.69 16.42 -0.21
N LEU A 270 5.07 17.02 -1.35
CA LEU A 270 6.28 17.85 -1.44
C LEU A 270 6.20 19.09 -0.56
N LEU A 271 5.03 19.76 -0.56
CA LEU A 271 4.79 20.93 0.29
C LEU A 271 4.97 20.59 1.77
N VAL A 272 4.47 19.45 2.22
CA VAL A 272 4.64 18.98 3.60
C VAL A 272 6.09 18.61 3.90
N ARG A 273 6.83 17.99 2.96
CA ARG A 273 8.27 17.72 3.14
C ARG A 273 9.08 19.00 3.31
N ILE A 274 8.82 20.01 2.47
CA ILE A 274 9.45 21.33 2.57
C ILE A 274 9.09 22.00 3.92
N ALA A 275 7.82 21.88 4.36
CA ALA A 275 7.41 22.40 5.66
C ALA A 275 8.20 21.80 6.82
N HIS A 276 8.37 20.47 6.84
CA HIS A 276 9.19 19.79 7.86
C HIS A 276 10.67 20.20 7.78
N CYS A 277 11.22 20.39 6.58
CA CYS A 277 12.57 20.90 6.43
C CYS A 277 12.72 22.31 7.04
N HIS A 278 11.76 23.22 6.78
CA HIS A 278 11.76 24.54 7.41
C HIS A 278 11.55 24.48 8.93
N GLU A 279 10.73 23.55 9.41
CA GLU A 279 10.60 23.29 10.84
C GLU A 279 11.93 22.87 11.48
N ALA A 280 12.66 21.95 10.85
CA ALA A 280 13.97 21.49 11.31
C ALA A 280 15.01 22.63 11.34
N LEU A 281 14.91 23.61 10.43
CA LEU A 281 15.75 24.80 10.40
C LEU A 281 15.29 25.92 11.38
N GLY A 282 14.17 25.75 12.06
CA GLY A 282 13.58 26.78 12.92
C GLY A 282 12.89 27.93 12.16
N ASN A 283 12.64 27.79 10.88
CA ASN A 283 11.97 28.78 10.02
C ASN A 283 10.44 28.66 10.17
N GLU A 284 9.92 29.00 11.36
CA GLU A 284 8.52 28.75 11.76
C GLU A 284 7.48 29.31 10.79
N GLN A 285 7.68 30.53 10.30
CA GLN A 285 6.72 31.18 9.39
C GLN A 285 6.61 30.43 8.06
N LEU A 286 7.75 29.99 7.51
CA LEU A 286 7.79 29.21 6.27
C LEU A 286 7.20 27.81 6.48
N ALA A 287 7.51 27.14 7.58
CA ALA A 287 6.93 25.84 7.91
C ALA A 287 5.40 25.90 7.90
N VAL A 288 4.81 26.86 8.64
CA VAL A 288 3.36 27.05 8.69
C VAL A 288 2.78 27.41 7.32
N GLN A 289 3.49 28.23 6.55
CA GLN A 289 3.06 28.60 5.19
C GLN A 289 2.96 27.38 4.28
N PHE A 290 3.99 26.53 4.26
CA PHE A 290 4.01 25.33 3.42
C PHE A 290 3.02 24.27 3.89
N PHE A 291 2.82 24.06 5.19
CA PHE A 291 1.73 23.19 5.68
C PHE A 291 0.35 23.68 5.19
N LYS A 292 0.08 24.96 5.28
CA LYS A 292 -1.18 25.56 4.79
C LYS A 292 -1.34 25.41 3.27
N GLN A 293 -0.27 25.57 2.52
CA GLN A 293 -0.29 25.32 1.07
C GLN A 293 -0.63 23.86 0.77
N GLY A 294 -0.04 22.89 1.50
CA GLY A 294 -0.37 21.48 1.38
C GLY A 294 -1.85 21.18 1.68
N ILE A 295 -2.39 21.75 2.76
CA ILE A 295 -3.80 21.63 3.12
C ILE A 295 -4.72 22.25 2.05
N ASN A 296 -4.36 23.40 1.51
CA ASN A 296 -5.18 24.07 0.52
C ASN A 296 -5.16 23.36 -0.84
N HIS A 297 -4.03 22.73 -1.19
CA HIS A 297 -3.87 21.99 -2.42
C HIS A 297 -4.67 20.67 -2.40
N ASP A 298 -4.52 19.91 -1.33
CA ASP A 298 -5.28 18.68 -1.10
C ASP A 298 -5.77 18.62 0.37
N PRO A 299 -7.01 19.04 0.62
CA PRO A 299 -7.60 18.99 1.95
C PRO A 299 -7.76 17.56 2.49
N SER A 300 -7.72 16.53 1.64
CA SER A 300 -7.82 15.12 2.05
C SER A 300 -6.47 14.52 2.45
N TYR A 301 -5.35 15.23 2.22
CA TYR A 301 -4.03 14.75 2.58
C TYR A 301 -3.74 14.88 4.08
N GLU A 302 -4.00 13.83 4.83
CA GLU A 302 -3.97 13.81 6.31
C GLU A 302 -2.62 14.24 6.91
N LYS A 303 -1.50 13.97 6.21
CA LYS A 303 -0.16 14.35 6.69
C LYS A 303 0.06 15.87 6.75
N ALA A 304 -0.65 16.65 5.94
CA ALA A 304 -0.58 18.11 6.02
C ALA A 304 -1.25 18.63 7.31
N TRP A 305 -2.39 18.06 7.68
CA TRP A 305 -3.09 18.40 8.91
C TRP A 305 -2.32 17.94 10.15
N THR A 306 -1.89 16.68 10.18
CA THR A 306 -1.11 16.18 11.33
C THR A 306 0.19 16.95 11.49
N GLY A 307 0.86 17.31 10.39
CA GLY A 307 2.09 18.11 10.42
C GLY A 307 1.90 19.48 11.07
N ILE A 308 0.87 20.24 10.67
CA ILE A 308 0.63 21.56 11.28
C ILE A 308 0.14 21.46 12.74
N ILE A 309 -0.63 20.43 13.07
CA ILE A 309 -1.06 20.17 14.46
C ILE A 309 0.15 19.87 15.33
N ASP A 310 1.01 18.94 14.93
CA ASP A 310 2.20 18.55 15.66
C ASP A 310 3.21 19.72 15.75
N PHE A 311 3.31 20.54 14.71
CA PHE A 311 4.10 21.77 14.73
C PHE A 311 3.69 22.70 15.88
N TYR A 312 2.39 22.95 16.08
CA TYR A 312 1.92 23.81 17.18
C TYR A 312 1.98 23.11 18.54
N LEU A 313 1.73 21.79 18.60
CA LEU A 313 1.90 20.98 19.82
C LEU A 313 3.33 21.05 20.36
N ASN A 314 4.33 20.84 19.49
CA ASN A 314 5.74 20.88 19.88
C ASN A 314 6.19 22.24 20.43
N ARG A 315 5.43 23.31 20.14
CA ARG A 315 5.67 24.68 20.64
C ARG A 315 4.80 25.07 21.82
N GLY A 316 3.95 24.15 22.27
CA GLY A 316 3.03 24.41 23.40
C GLY A 316 1.87 25.35 23.05
N ASP A 317 1.66 25.67 21.76
CA ASP A 317 0.50 26.47 21.31
C ASP A 317 -0.73 25.56 21.11
N ASN A 318 -1.22 25.03 22.24
CA ASN A 318 -2.31 24.06 22.27
C ASN A 318 -3.61 24.60 21.65
N GLU A 319 -3.86 25.93 21.72
CA GLU A 319 -5.07 26.53 21.13
C GLU A 319 -5.04 26.49 19.61
N LYS A 320 -3.89 26.80 18.96
CA LYS A 320 -3.77 26.65 17.53
C LYS A 320 -3.76 25.21 17.09
N ALA A 321 -3.08 24.33 17.82
CA ALA A 321 -3.12 22.90 17.54
C ALA A 321 -4.56 22.37 17.56
N HIS A 322 -5.35 22.75 18.59
CA HIS A 322 -6.76 22.39 18.71
C HIS A 322 -7.59 22.93 17.52
N TYR A 323 -7.41 24.19 17.13
CA TYR A 323 -8.10 24.78 15.98
C TYR A 323 -7.88 23.98 14.68
N TYR A 324 -6.63 23.56 14.38
CA TYR A 324 -6.36 22.75 13.20
C TYR A 324 -6.87 21.31 13.34
N CYS A 325 -6.86 20.75 14.55
CA CYS A 325 -7.40 19.43 14.82
C CYS A 325 -8.91 19.36 14.58
N GLU A 326 -9.67 20.36 15.08
CA GLU A 326 -11.11 20.48 14.82
C GLU A 326 -11.43 20.58 13.33
N LYS A 327 -10.65 21.38 12.58
CA LYS A 327 -10.80 21.47 11.12
C LYS A 327 -10.50 20.15 10.41
N ALA A 328 -9.46 19.44 10.84
CA ALA A 328 -9.10 18.15 10.28
C ALA A 328 -10.22 17.11 10.51
N LEU A 329 -10.82 17.09 11.70
CA LEU A 329 -11.96 16.22 12.02
C LEU A 329 -13.21 16.54 11.19
N GLN A 330 -13.42 17.80 10.81
CA GLN A 330 -14.51 18.17 9.89
C GLN A 330 -14.30 17.63 8.46
N ILE A 331 -13.06 17.39 8.05
CA ILE A 331 -12.73 16.83 6.73
C ILE A 331 -12.82 15.29 6.74
N ASN A 332 -12.24 14.67 7.78
CA ASN A 332 -12.24 13.21 7.92
C ASN A 332 -12.39 12.82 9.40
N GLU A 333 -13.63 12.55 9.80
CA GLU A 333 -13.95 12.11 11.15
C GLU A 333 -13.54 10.66 11.46
N ASN A 334 -13.22 9.87 10.43
CA ASN A 334 -12.81 8.47 10.58
C ASN A 334 -11.28 8.30 10.67
N TYR A 335 -10.52 9.39 10.71
CA TYR A 335 -9.08 9.29 10.79
C TYR A 335 -8.59 9.26 12.23
N LEU A 336 -8.20 8.08 12.69
CA LEU A 336 -7.75 7.78 14.04
C LEU A 336 -6.75 8.81 14.63
N ALA A 337 -5.76 9.23 13.80
CA ALA A 337 -4.71 10.12 14.29
C ALA A 337 -5.21 11.52 14.67
N TYR A 338 -6.34 11.98 14.15
CA TYR A 338 -6.96 13.24 14.57
C TYR A 338 -7.61 13.11 15.93
N TRP A 339 -8.38 12.05 16.17
CA TRP A 339 -9.01 11.79 17.45
C TRP A 339 -8.00 11.60 18.58
N LYS A 340 -6.91 10.85 18.33
CA LYS A 340 -5.83 10.69 19.30
C LYS A 340 -5.22 12.05 19.71
N ARG A 341 -4.98 12.94 18.73
CA ARG A 341 -4.47 14.30 19.00
C ARG A 341 -5.51 15.17 19.70
N SER A 342 -6.77 15.11 19.26
CA SER A 342 -7.88 15.84 19.87
C SER A 342 -8.03 15.49 21.36
N ALA A 343 -7.96 14.20 21.69
CA ALA A 343 -8.05 13.71 23.06
C ALA A 343 -6.96 14.31 23.97
N LEU A 344 -5.71 14.22 23.53
CA LEU A 344 -4.57 14.76 24.29
C LEU A 344 -4.60 16.29 24.38
N LEU A 345 -4.99 16.98 23.30
CA LEU A 345 -5.13 18.43 23.26
C LEU A 345 -6.22 18.93 24.20
N ASN A 346 -7.40 18.34 24.13
CA ASN A 346 -8.51 18.71 25.00
C ASN A 346 -8.18 18.45 26.47
N LYS A 347 -7.50 17.34 26.79
CA LYS A 347 -6.98 17.09 28.15
C LYS A 347 -5.99 18.18 28.59
N ALA A 348 -5.01 18.52 27.72
CA ALA A 348 -4.01 19.56 28.04
C ALA A 348 -4.64 20.96 28.23
N LEU A 349 -5.75 21.23 27.53
CA LEU A 349 -6.54 22.48 27.69
C LEU A 349 -7.52 22.46 28.86
N GLY A 350 -7.59 21.36 29.59
CA GLY A 350 -8.56 21.19 30.72
C GLY A 350 -10.00 20.97 30.23
N ARG A 351 -10.22 20.69 28.96
CA ARG A 351 -11.53 20.40 28.35
C ARG A 351 -11.83 18.92 28.48
N TYR A 352 -11.99 18.44 29.71
CA TYR A 352 -12.05 16.99 29.97
C TYR A 352 -13.27 16.30 29.37
N ALA A 353 -14.42 17.00 29.21
CA ALA A 353 -15.60 16.41 28.56
C ALA A 353 -15.39 16.15 27.06
N GLU A 354 -14.74 17.07 26.36
CA GLU A 354 -14.37 16.91 24.95
C GLU A 354 -13.26 15.88 24.79
N ALA A 355 -12.33 15.81 25.76
CA ALA A 355 -11.28 14.80 25.78
C ALA A 355 -11.86 13.37 25.92
N GLU A 356 -12.87 13.19 26.79
CA GLU A 356 -13.58 11.90 26.94
C GLU A 356 -14.15 11.41 25.62
N ILE A 357 -14.90 12.27 24.91
CA ILE A 357 -15.48 11.94 23.60
C ILE A 357 -14.38 11.56 22.59
N ALA A 358 -13.27 12.30 22.60
CA ALA A 358 -12.18 12.04 21.68
C ALA A 358 -11.44 10.73 22.01
N PHE A 359 -11.24 10.38 23.27
CA PHE A 359 -10.69 9.08 23.67
C PHE A 359 -11.62 7.93 23.27
N GLN A 360 -12.92 8.08 23.49
CA GLN A 360 -13.91 7.08 23.10
C GLN A 360 -13.81 6.80 21.59
N ASN A 361 -13.85 7.84 20.73
CA ASN A 361 -13.71 7.68 19.29
C ASN A 361 -12.35 7.03 18.91
N THR A 362 -11.27 7.36 19.64
CA THR A 362 -9.95 6.77 19.39
C THR A 362 -9.96 5.25 19.59
N ILE A 363 -10.64 4.76 20.62
CA ILE A 363 -10.80 3.32 20.90
C ILE A 363 -11.77 2.67 19.90
N GLU A 364 -12.89 3.30 19.57
CA GLU A 364 -13.88 2.79 18.60
C GLU A 364 -13.27 2.63 17.20
N LEU A 365 -12.32 3.49 16.84
CA LEU A 365 -11.54 3.39 15.59
C LEU A 365 -10.38 2.40 15.65
N GLY A 366 -10.24 1.64 16.75
CA GLY A 366 -9.32 0.51 16.84
C GLY A 366 -7.96 0.80 17.45
N ASN A 367 -7.77 1.93 18.13
CA ASN A 367 -6.54 2.16 18.89
C ASN A 367 -6.68 1.60 20.30
N TYR A 368 -6.15 0.43 20.54
CA TYR A 368 -6.17 -0.23 21.85
C TYR A 368 -4.86 -0.08 22.63
N GLU A 369 -4.02 0.91 22.32
CA GLU A 369 -2.78 1.16 23.05
C GLU A 369 -3.04 1.42 24.54
N LEU A 370 -2.26 0.77 25.43
CA LEU A 370 -2.40 0.92 26.89
C LEU A 370 -2.40 2.37 27.35
N ALA A 371 -1.52 3.19 26.78
CA ALA A 371 -1.44 4.61 27.12
C ALA A 371 -2.76 5.36 26.85
N VAL A 372 -3.46 5.04 25.76
CA VAL A 372 -4.75 5.66 25.44
C VAL A 372 -5.83 5.27 26.45
N TRP A 373 -5.88 3.99 26.83
CA TRP A 373 -6.79 3.53 27.87
C TRP A 373 -6.54 4.24 29.20
N MET A 374 -5.28 4.33 29.63
CA MET A 374 -4.92 5.00 30.88
C MET A 374 -5.31 6.49 30.89
N GLU A 375 -4.99 7.19 29.80
CA GLU A 375 -5.34 8.60 29.62
C GLU A 375 -6.85 8.84 29.65
N TRP A 376 -7.64 7.94 29.04
CA TRP A 376 -9.10 8.01 29.08
C TRP A 376 -9.64 7.79 30.49
N ILE A 377 -9.17 6.73 31.17
CA ILE A 377 -9.56 6.45 32.57
C ILE A 377 -9.22 7.64 33.46
N ASP A 378 -8.01 8.21 33.34
CA ASP A 378 -7.61 9.38 34.13
C ASP A 378 -8.50 10.60 33.85
N THR A 379 -8.87 10.80 32.58
CA THR A 379 -9.82 11.86 32.19
C THR A 379 -11.17 11.67 32.87
N LEU A 380 -11.71 10.46 32.91
CA LEU A 380 -12.97 10.14 33.58
C LEU A 380 -12.86 10.29 35.10
N ILE A 381 -11.72 9.95 35.70
CA ILE A 381 -11.42 10.18 37.11
C ILE A 381 -11.44 11.68 37.42
N PHE A 382 -10.85 12.53 36.58
CA PHE A 382 -10.90 13.98 36.76
C PHE A 382 -12.32 14.55 36.63
N LEU A 383 -13.17 13.94 35.80
CA LEU A 383 -14.59 14.28 35.68
C LEU A 383 -15.45 13.76 36.83
N ASN A 384 -14.89 12.94 37.74
CA ASN A 384 -15.60 12.18 38.79
C ASN A 384 -16.65 11.18 38.24
N GLU A 385 -16.46 10.72 37.01
CA GLU A 385 -17.31 9.72 36.34
C GLU A 385 -16.85 8.29 36.69
N TRP A 386 -16.92 7.96 38.00
CA TRP A 386 -16.34 6.72 38.57
C TRP A 386 -16.89 5.44 37.95
N GLU A 387 -18.18 5.40 37.60
CA GLU A 387 -18.82 4.24 36.98
C GLU A 387 -18.30 4.01 35.58
N LYS A 388 -18.20 5.08 34.76
CA LYS A 388 -17.62 4.97 33.43
C LYS A 388 -16.12 4.61 33.50
N ALA A 389 -15.35 5.26 34.37
CA ALA A 389 -13.93 4.97 34.56
C ALA A 389 -13.69 3.51 34.93
N SER A 390 -14.50 2.93 35.81
CA SER A 390 -14.40 1.53 36.19
C SER A 390 -14.78 0.58 35.00
N SER A 391 -15.81 0.93 34.24
CA SER A 391 -16.21 0.15 33.06
C SER A 391 -15.12 0.15 32.00
N VAL A 392 -14.57 1.33 31.66
CA VAL A 392 -13.46 1.47 30.68
C VAL A 392 -12.20 0.75 31.19
N GLY A 393 -11.89 0.85 32.49
CA GLY A 393 -10.78 0.13 33.09
C GLY A 393 -10.91 -1.39 33.01
N GLN A 394 -12.13 -1.92 33.21
CA GLN A 394 -12.40 -3.35 33.03
C GLN A 394 -12.23 -3.79 31.58
N GLN A 395 -12.69 -3.00 30.61
CA GLN A 395 -12.42 -3.26 29.18
C GLN A 395 -10.92 -3.26 28.87
N ALA A 396 -10.17 -2.29 29.40
CA ALA A 396 -8.73 -2.25 29.24
C ALA A 396 -8.03 -3.50 29.82
N LYS A 397 -8.54 -4.06 30.93
CA LYS A 397 -8.02 -5.30 31.54
C LYS A 397 -8.24 -6.55 30.67
N GLU A 398 -9.20 -6.53 29.75
CA GLU A 398 -9.36 -7.64 28.78
C GLU A 398 -8.16 -7.71 27.82
N PHE A 399 -7.57 -6.56 27.47
CA PHE A 399 -6.38 -6.46 26.62
C PHE A 399 -5.06 -6.56 27.42
N TYR A 400 -5.07 -6.04 28.67
CA TYR A 400 -3.89 -5.91 29.51
C TYR A 400 -4.13 -6.50 30.92
N PRO A 401 -4.35 -7.83 31.05
CA PRO A 401 -4.75 -8.46 32.30
C PRO A 401 -3.74 -8.31 33.44
N GLU A 402 -2.44 -8.23 33.14
CA GLU A 402 -1.38 -8.18 34.14
C GLU A 402 -0.97 -6.74 34.54
N GLN A 403 -1.59 -5.72 33.96
CA GLN A 403 -1.16 -4.34 34.16
C GLN A 403 -1.66 -3.80 35.54
N VAL A 404 -0.73 -3.63 36.49
CA VAL A 404 -0.98 -3.24 37.89
C VAL A 404 -1.48 -1.82 38.00
N GLU A 405 -1.08 -0.92 37.14
CA GLU A 405 -1.56 0.47 37.17
C GLU A 405 -3.04 0.59 36.81
N LEU A 406 -3.59 -0.33 36.01
CA LEU A 406 -5.02 -0.45 35.78
C LEU A 406 -5.73 -0.94 37.04
N ASP A 407 -5.16 -1.91 37.76
CA ASP A 407 -5.71 -2.39 39.04
C ASP A 407 -5.79 -1.27 40.06
N PHE A 408 -4.78 -0.40 40.13
CA PHE A 408 -4.80 0.75 41.03
C PHE A 408 -5.93 1.74 40.68
N ARG A 409 -6.11 2.08 39.43
CA ARG A 409 -7.18 2.98 38.96
C ARG A 409 -8.55 2.37 39.24
N LEU A 410 -8.74 1.08 38.97
CA LEU A 410 -9.96 0.34 39.28
C LEU A 410 -10.26 0.29 40.77
N ALA A 411 -9.26 -0.05 41.59
CA ALA A 411 -9.42 -0.05 43.05
C ALA A 411 -9.84 1.35 43.57
N GLY A 412 -9.23 2.42 43.04
CA GLY A 412 -9.58 3.78 43.36
C GLY A 412 -11.01 4.16 42.95
N CYS A 413 -11.43 3.81 41.73
CA CYS A 413 -12.80 4.03 41.28
C CYS A 413 -13.81 3.26 42.13
N PHE A 414 -13.59 1.99 42.46
CA PHE A 414 -14.48 1.19 43.30
C PHE A 414 -14.51 1.70 44.77
N GLN A 415 -13.41 2.26 45.26
CA GLN A 415 -13.39 2.95 46.55
C GLN A 415 -14.37 4.14 46.56
N GLN A 416 -14.36 4.97 45.52
CA GLN A 416 -15.27 6.12 45.40
C GLN A 416 -16.74 5.70 45.24
N LEU A 417 -16.98 4.56 44.61
CA LEU A 417 -18.31 3.99 44.45
C LEU A 417 -18.81 3.22 45.66
N GLY A 418 -17.98 3.06 46.72
CA GLY A 418 -18.33 2.32 47.93
C GLY A 418 -18.43 0.79 47.74
N LYS A 419 -17.85 0.26 46.64
CA LYS A 419 -17.84 -1.16 46.32
C LYS A 419 -16.59 -1.83 46.87
N SER A 420 -16.67 -2.21 48.16
CA SER A 420 -15.51 -2.71 48.91
C SER A 420 -14.99 -4.07 48.44
N ILE A 421 -15.85 -4.95 47.93
CA ILE A 421 -15.46 -6.28 47.45
C ILE A 421 -14.62 -6.16 46.20
N GLU A 422 -15.09 -5.38 45.24
CA GLU A 422 -14.39 -5.14 43.98
C GLU A 422 -13.07 -4.40 44.21
N MET A 423 -13.06 -3.43 45.10
CA MET A 423 -11.83 -2.73 45.50
C MET A 423 -10.78 -3.70 46.06
N GLU A 424 -11.18 -4.57 47.03
CA GLU A 424 -10.26 -5.55 47.62
C GLU A 424 -9.69 -6.54 46.60
N TYR A 425 -10.50 -6.94 45.62
CA TYR A 425 -10.04 -7.81 44.54
C TYR A 425 -8.85 -7.22 43.76
N TYR A 426 -8.95 -5.95 43.36
CA TYR A 426 -7.86 -5.28 42.63
C TYR A 426 -6.68 -4.94 43.54
N LEU A 427 -6.89 -4.66 44.82
CA LEU A 427 -5.81 -4.44 45.79
C LEU A 427 -4.94 -5.70 46.01
N GLN A 428 -5.53 -6.88 45.96
CA GLN A 428 -4.79 -8.15 46.07
C GLN A 428 -3.81 -8.32 44.93
N ASN A 429 -4.18 -7.90 43.73
CA ASN A 429 -3.28 -7.97 42.56
C ASN A 429 -2.09 -7.00 42.72
N ILE A 430 -2.32 -5.83 43.31
CA ILE A 430 -1.25 -4.82 43.56
C ILE A 430 -0.27 -5.31 44.62
N GLY A 431 -0.74 -6.05 45.62
CA GLY A 431 0.08 -6.50 46.77
C GLY A 431 1.04 -7.64 46.47
N GLN A 432 1.13 -8.15 45.25
CA GLN A 432 2.06 -9.23 44.86
C GLN A 432 3.50 -8.70 44.80
N GLU A 433 4.48 -9.55 45.18
CA GLU A 433 5.90 -9.18 45.20
C GLU A 433 6.40 -8.78 43.78
N GLY A 434 7.04 -7.60 43.72
CA GLY A 434 7.67 -7.08 42.51
C GLY A 434 6.84 -6.02 41.76
N ASN A 435 5.61 -5.77 42.16
CA ASN A 435 4.77 -4.74 41.55
C ASN A 435 5.10 -3.35 42.07
N THR A 436 5.47 -2.44 41.17
CA THR A 436 5.72 -1.03 41.46
C THR A 436 4.75 -0.16 40.69
N ILE A 437 4.21 0.88 41.32
CA ILE A 437 3.34 1.87 40.68
C ILE A 437 4.08 3.20 40.73
N GLU A 438 4.07 3.91 39.61
CA GLU A 438 4.73 5.21 39.48
C GLU A 438 4.11 6.23 40.43
N GLU A 439 4.93 7.15 40.94
CA GLU A 439 4.56 8.13 41.95
C GLU A 439 3.43 9.06 41.49
N GLU A 440 3.41 9.38 40.19
CA GLU A 440 2.38 10.20 39.54
C GLU A 440 0.99 9.53 39.57
N VAL A 441 0.96 8.20 39.33
CA VAL A 441 -0.28 7.41 39.37
C VAL A 441 -0.84 7.33 40.79
N LEU A 442 0.01 7.25 41.80
CA LEU A 442 -0.40 7.26 43.23
C LEU A 442 -1.10 8.55 43.64
N GLN A 443 -0.85 9.67 42.96
CA GLN A 443 -1.51 10.95 43.24
C GLN A 443 -2.98 10.98 42.81
N LEU A 444 -3.43 10.10 41.93
CA LEU A 444 -4.84 10.00 41.52
C LEU A 444 -5.74 9.64 42.73
N PHE A 445 -5.26 8.77 43.63
CA PHE A 445 -5.97 8.34 44.81
C PHE A 445 -5.06 8.33 46.04
N PRO A 446 -4.76 9.51 46.69
CA PRO A 446 -3.77 9.61 47.75
C PRO A 446 -4.10 8.80 49.03
N LEU A 447 -5.38 8.59 49.31
CA LEU A 447 -5.81 7.79 50.46
C LEU A 447 -5.56 6.29 50.22
N LEU A 448 -5.84 5.80 49.02
CA LEU A 448 -5.57 4.44 48.62
C LEU A 448 -4.05 4.15 48.54
N ALA A 449 -3.26 5.09 48.06
CA ALA A 449 -1.81 5.02 48.04
C ALA A 449 -1.20 4.84 49.41
N LYS A 450 -1.68 5.58 50.43
CA LYS A 450 -1.27 5.44 51.83
C LYS A 450 -1.63 4.07 52.42
N GLN A 451 -2.80 3.56 52.08
CA GLN A 451 -3.25 2.24 52.53
C GLN A 451 -2.34 1.13 51.97
N ILE A 452 -2.00 1.18 50.69
CA ILE A 452 -1.08 0.22 50.04
C ILE A 452 0.30 0.30 50.68
N GLN A 453 0.86 1.50 50.87
CA GLN A 453 2.17 1.70 51.50
C GLN A 453 2.24 1.19 52.93
N SER A 454 1.13 1.25 53.67
CA SER A 454 1.06 0.71 55.05
C SER A 454 0.94 -0.82 55.08
N THR A 455 0.43 -1.46 54.03
CA THR A 455 0.23 -2.91 53.95
C THR A 455 1.45 -3.64 53.39
N VAL A 456 2.28 -2.96 52.58
CA VAL A 456 3.49 -3.51 51.90
C VAL A 456 4.77 -3.33 52.73
N ARG A 457 4.74 -2.54 53.84
CA ARG A 457 5.89 -2.48 54.79
C ARG A 457 5.69 -3.52 55.91
N PRO A 458 6.59 -4.53 56.02
CA PRO A 458 6.61 -5.41 57.16
C PRO A 458 6.98 -4.68 58.44
#